data_a048ec7cdb9ee7b0a801d0c55c1917b7
#
_entry.id   a048ec7cdb9ee7b0a801d0c55c1917b7
#
_cell.length_a   1.000
_cell.length_b   1.000
_cell.length_c   1.000
_cell.angle_alpha   90.00
_cell.angle_beta   90.00
_cell.angle_gamma   90.00
#
_symmetry.space_group_name_H-M   'P 1'
#
loop_
_entity.id
_entity.type
_entity.pdbx_description
1 polymer ?
#
loop_
_entity_poly.entity_id
_entity_poly.type
_entity_poly.pdbx_seq_one_letter_code
_entity_poly.pdbx_strand_id
1 'polypeptide(L)'
;AAGIDREITAFHQGFTELRREHRVMAAMAVMTTLQLTAFFLVPYCVLRALGVPDLPATTVVASAAFILMISSFVPLPGASGGAEGSFYMFFRMFFKASGSVSVAILLWRLFTFYLPIVVGVYFARHLSSMKEQSRMEDGPPRNSAG
;
A
#
# COMPACT_ATOMS: atom_id res chain seq x y z
N ALA A 1 13.84 30.56 -7.88
CA ALA A 1 14.65 30.35 -6.68
C ALA A 1 13.77 30.44 -5.40
N ALA A 2 12.99 31.51 -5.19
CA ALA A 2 12.20 31.71 -3.95
C ALA A 2 11.13 30.63 -3.64
N GLY A 3 10.62 29.89 -4.63
CA GLY A 3 9.66 28.79 -4.43
C GLY A 3 10.32 27.55 -3.84
N ILE A 4 11.49 27.21 -4.33
CA ILE A 4 12.24 26.02 -3.89
C ILE A 4 12.75 26.19 -2.45
N ASP A 5 13.24 27.38 -2.12
CA ASP A 5 13.71 27.69 -0.75
C ASP A 5 12.57 27.60 0.29
N ARG A 6 11.36 27.99 -0.11
CA ARG A 6 10.17 27.89 0.75
C ARG A 6 9.74 26.46 0.99
N GLU A 7 9.80 25.61 -0.03
CA GLU A 7 9.47 24.17 0.09
C GLU A 7 10.52 23.42 0.92
N ILE A 8 11.81 23.72 0.72
CA ILE A 8 12.90 23.14 1.50
C ILE A 8 12.76 23.55 2.98
N THR A 9 12.44 24.80 3.26
CA THR A 9 12.25 25.29 4.64
C THR A 9 11.02 24.65 5.30
N ALA A 10 9.91 24.53 4.59
CA ALA A 10 8.71 23.84 5.07
C ALA A 10 8.96 22.36 5.35
N PHE A 11 9.70 21.70 4.46
CA PHE A 11 10.12 20.30 4.65
C PHE A 11 11.02 20.15 5.89
N HIS A 12 11.98 21.05 6.07
CA HIS A 12 12.92 21.01 7.20
C HIS A 12 12.21 21.28 8.54
N GLN A 13 11.26 22.21 8.57
CA GLN A 13 10.43 22.48 9.74
C GLN A 13 9.55 21.27 10.08
N GLY A 14 8.84 20.69 9.11
CA GLY A 14 8.03 19.50 9.32
C GLY A 14 8.83 18.29 9.79
N PHE A 15 10.04 18.09 9.26
CA PHE A 15 10.94 17.02 9.69
C PHE A 15 11.47 17.22 11.12
N THR A 16 11.74 18.47 11.51
CA THR A 16 12.23 18.81 12.86
C THR A 16 11.13 18.63 13.90
N GLU A 17 9.91 18.97 13.54
CA GLU A 17 8.74 18.83 14.41
C GLU A 17 8.36 17.35 14.60
N LEU A 18 8.38 16.55 13.52
CA LEU A 18 8.21 15.08 13.58
C LEU A 18 9.24 14.41 14.49
N ARG A 19 10.50 14.86 14.40
CA ARG A 19 11.61 14.30 15.20
C ARG A 19 11.47 14.56 16.69
N ARG A 20 10.70 15.57 17.08
CA ARG A 20 10.43 15.92 18.47
C ARG A 20 9.40 14.98 19.11
N GLU A 21 8.53 14.38 18.31
CA GLU A 21 7.52 13.43 18.77
C GLU A 21 7.94 11.95 18.53
N HIS A 22 8.83 11.46 19.35
CA HIS A 22 9.33 10.06 19.27
C HIS A 22 8.21 9.02 19.28
N ARG A 23 7.10 9.30 19.97
CA ARG A 23 5.94 8.39 20.03
C ARG A 23 5.26 8.26 18.68
N VAL A 24 5.07 9.36 17.96
CA VAL A 24 4.47 9.35 16.63
C VAL A 24 5.38 8.65 15.63
N MET A 25 6.68 8.94 15.67
CA MET A 25 7.67 8.24 14.82
C MET A 25 7.70 6.73 15.09
N ALA A 26 7.71 6.33 16.35
CA ALA A 26 7.68 4.91 16.72
C ALA A 26 6.37 4.25 16.25
N ALA A 27 5.24 4.89 16.42
CA ALA A 27 3.95 4.38 15.96
C ALA A 27 3.92 4.23 14.43
N MET A 28 4.42 5.21 13.69
CA MET A 28 4.54 5.14 12.23
C MET A 28 5.47 4.01 11.79
N ALA A 29 6.63 3.86 12.44
CA ALA A 29 7.57 2.79 12.14
C ALA A 29 6.95 1.41 12.39
N VAL A 30 6.26 1.23 13.51
CA VAL A 30 5.57 -0.04 13.84
C VAL A 30 4.47 -0.33 12.83
N MET A 31 3.64 0.66 12.51
CA MET A 31 2.56 0.50 11.52
C MET A 31 3.09 0.16 10.14
N THR A 32 4.15 0.84 9.68
CA THR A 32 4.79 0.56 8.39
C THR A 32 5.39 -0.84 8.37
N THR A 33 6.08 -1.25 9.44
CA THR A 33 6.65 -2.59 9.55
C THR A 33 5.57 -3.66 9.52
N LEU A 34 4.48 -3.46 10.26
CA LEU A 34 3.34 -4.38 10.28
C LEU A 34 2.68 -4.48 8.90
N GLN A 35 2.48 -3.35 8.23
CA GLN A 35 1.92 -3.28 6.88
C GLN A 35 2.80 -4.01 5.85
N LEU A 36 4.12 -3.79 5.85
CA LEU A 36 5.05 -4.48 4.96
C LEU A 36 5.10 -5.98 5.25
N THR A 37 5.12 -6.37 6.51
CA THR A 37 5.09 -7.78 6.90
C THR A 37 3.82 -8.46 6.39
N ALA A 38 2.66 -7.84 6.60
CA ALA A 38 1.40 -8.34 6.09
C ALA A 38 1.42 -8.45 4.55
N PHE A 39 1.91 -7.44 3.86
CA PHE A 39 2.02 -7.41 2.40
C PHE A 39 2.88 -8.57 1.86
N PHE A 40 4.03 -8.83 2.46
CA PHE A 40 4.91 -9.93 2.04
C PHE A 40 4.40 -11.32 2.44
N LEU A 41 3.54 -11.41 3.47
CA LEU A 41 2.90 -12.67 3.87
C LEU A 41 1.74 -13.08 2.95
N VAL A 42 1.11 -12.14 2.24
CA VAL A 42 -0.02 -12.46 1.33
C VAL A 42 0.34 -13.55 0.32
N PRO A 43 1.46 -13.47 -0.45
CA PRO A 43 1.84 -14.54 -1.38
C PRO A 43 2.02 -15.89 -0.68
N TYR A 44 2.59 -15.91 0.52
CA TYR A 44 2.76 -17.13 1.30
C TYR A 44 1.41 -17.76 1.67
N CYS A 45 0.47 -16.97 2.14
CA CYS A 45 -0.87 -17.45 2.48
C CYS A 45 -1.61 -17.98 1.24
N VAL A 46 -1.49 -17.28 0.11
CA VAL A 46 -2.10 -17.69 -1.17
C VAL A 46 -1.54 -19.05 -1.63
N LEU A 47 -0.22 -19.21 -1.60
CA LEU A 47 0.44 -20.47 -2.00
C LEU A 47 0.02 -21.63 -1.09
N ARG A 48 -0.06 -21.40 0.21
CA ARG A 48 -0.52 -22.40 1.18
C ARG A 48 -1.98 -22.78 0.97
N ALA A 49 -2.85 -21.81 0.71
CA ALA A 49 -4.26 -22.05 0.40
C ALA A 49 -4.47 -22.86 -0.88
N LEU A 50 -3.56 -22.74 -1.86
CA LEU A 50 -3.60 -23.49 -3.10
C LEU A 50 -2.90 -24.86 -3.03
N GLY A 51 -2.52 -25.30 -1.83
CA GLY A 51 -2.01 -26.64 -1.58
C GLY A 51 -0.55 -26.85 -1.95
N VAL A 52 0.28 -25.81 -1.90
CA VAL A 52 1.75 -25.92 -2.02
C VAL A 52 2.36 -26.07 -0.63
N PRO A 53 2.69 -27.32 -0.19
CA PRO A 53 2.94 -27.58 1.23
C PRO A 53 4.34 -27.18 1.72
N ASP A 54 5.39 -27.38 0.96
CA ASP A 54 6.77 -27.39 1.45
C ASP A 54 7.61 -26.16 1.03
N LEU A 55 6.97 -24.97 1.00
CA LEU A 55 7.66 -23.74 0.70
C LEU A 55 8.16 -23.06 2.00
N PRO A 56 9.48 -22.85 2.15
CA PRO A 56 9.98 -22.05 3.23
C PRO A 56 9.50 -20.61 3.11
N ALA A 57 8.94 -20.05 4.18
CA ALA A 57 8.41 -18.69 4.19
C ALA A 57 9.45 -17.66 3.74
N THR A 58 10.72 -17.88 4.07
CA THR A 58 11.85 -17.03 3.66
C THR A 58 12.00 -16.93 2.15
N THR A 59 11.86 -18.05 1.42
CA THR A 59 11.92 -18.07 -0.05
C THR A 59 10.76 -17.29 -0.66
N VAL A 60 9.56 -17.44 -0.13
CA VAL A 60 8.38 -16.73 -0.62
C VAL A 60 8.50 -15.23 -0.38
N VAL A 61 8.92 -14.83 0.83
CA VAL A 61 9.13 -13.41 1.18
C VAL A 61 10.23 -12.79 0.33
N ALA A 62 11.36 -13.48 0.12
CA ALA A 62 12.42 -13.02 -0.76
C ALA A 62 11.92 -12.85 -2.21
N SER A 63 11.20 -13.83 -2.74
CA SER A 63 10.60 -13.74 -4.08
C SER A 63 9.62 -12.57 -4.20
N ALA A 64 8.78 -12.34 -3.18
CA ALA A 64 7.86 -11.23 -3.14
C ALA A 64 8.58 -9.87 -3.12
N ALA A 65 9.70 -9.76 -2.39
CA ALA A 65 10.54 -8.57 -2.39
C ALA A 65 11.16 -8.30 -3.78
N PHE A 66 11.64 -9.35 -4.46
CA PHE A 66 12.13 -9.24 -5.83
C PHE A 66 11.04 -8.81 -6.81
N ILE A 67 9.83 -9.37 -6.70
CA ILE A 67 8.69 -8.97 -7.53
C ILE A 67 8.36 -7.50 -7.32
N LEU A 68 8.35 -7.02 -6.08
CA LEU A 68 8.12 -5.61 -5.77
C LEU A 68 9.21 -4.73 -6.38
N MET A 69 10.46 -5.11 -6.25
CA MET A 69 11.60 -4.40 -6.82
C MET A 69 11.47 -4.30 -8.36
N ILE A 70 11.23 -5.41 -9.05
CA ILE A 70 11.05 -5.42 -10.51
C ILE A 70 9.85 -4.54 -10.91
N SER A 71 8.73 -4.67 -10.18
CA SER A 71 7.52 -3.91 -10.44
C SER A 71 7.71 -2.39 -10.30
N SER A 72 8.65 -1.96 -9.45
CA SER A 72 8.98 -0.55 -9.25
C SER A 72 9.67 0.08 -10.46
N PHE A 73 10.29 -0.71 -11.32
CA PHE A 73 10.89 -0.24 -12.57
C PHE A 73 9.90 -0.17 -13.74
N VAL A 74 8.70 -0.74 -13.58
CA VAL A 74 7.67 -0.72 -14.63
C VAL A 74 6.81 0.52 -14.48
N PRO A 75 6.92 1.52 -15.38
CA PRO A 75 6.23 2.80 -15.25
C PRO A 75 4.75 2.72 -15.71
N LEU A 76 4.05 1.69 -15.30
CA LEU A 76 2.63 1.50 -15.60
C LEU A 76 1.78 1.67 -14.34
N PRO A 77 0.58 2.26 -14.44
CA PRO A 77 -0.34 2.37 -13.33
C PRO A 77 -0.64 1.01 -12.71
N GLY A 78 -0.34 0.85 -11.40
CA GLY A 78 -0.50 -0.41 -10.68
C GLY A 78 0.53 -1.48 -11.05
N ALA A 79 1.62 -1.14 -11.79
CA ALA A 79 2.65 -2.06 -12.28
C ALA A 79 2.08 -3.30 -13.00
N SER A 80 0.92 -3.14 -13.66
CA SER A 80 0.24 -4.21 -14.38
C SER A 80 1.14 -4.80 -15.47
N GLY A 81 1.16 -6.12 -15.57
CA GLY A 81 2.02 -6.87 -16.47
C GLY A 81 3.39 -7.19 -15.87
N GLY A 82 4.09 -6.22 -15.30
CA GLY A 82 5.39 -6.44 -14.67
C GLY A 82 5.30 -7.27 -13.39
N ALA A 83 4.35 -6.94 -12.53
CA ALA A 83 4.11 -7.65 -11.28
C ALA A 83 3.59 -9.08 -11.53
N GLU A 84 2.60 -9.23 -12.42
CA GLU A 84 2.03 -10.55 -12.77
C GLU A 84 3.05 -11.43 -13.49
N GLY A 85 3.78 -10.87 -14.45
CA GLY A 85 4.83 -11.59 -15.16
C GLY A 85 5.94 -12.05 -14.24
N SER A 86 6.39 -11.20 -13.32
CA SER A 86 7.38 -11.55 -12.32
C SER A 86 6.86 -12.61 -11.35
N PHE A 87 5.62 -12.46 -10.86
CA PHE A 87 4.98 -13.46 -10.01
C PHE A 87 4.90 -14.81 -10.73
N TYR A 88 4.43 -14.81 -11.98
CA TYR A 88 4.37 -16.03 -12.80
C TYR A 88 5.74 -16.67 -12.95
N MET A 89 6.77 -15.89 -13.26
CA MET A 89 8.12 -16.39 -13.46
C MET A 89 8.70 -17.03 -12.19
N PHE A 90 8.53 -16.39 -11.04
CA PHE A 90 9.08 -16.88 -9.77
C PHE A 90 8.30 -18.07 -9.21
N PHE A 91 6.97 -18.06 -9.31
CA PHE A 91 6.15 -19.06 -8.62
C PHE A 91 5.68 -20.23 -9.49
N ARG A 92 5.76 -20.12 -10.84
CA ARG A 92 5.34 -21.23 -11.73
C ARG A 92 6.05 -22.56 -11.44
N MET A 93 7.30 -22.51 -10.99
CA MET A 93 8.09 -23.70 -10.69
C MET A 93 7.56 -24.51 -9.49
N PHE A 94 6.78 -23.87 -8.62
CA PHE A 94 6.21 -24.50 -7.44
C PHE A 94 4.84 -25.13 -7.70
N PHE A 95 4.22 -24.83 -8.84
CA PHE A 95 2.93 -25.38 -9.23
C PHE A 95 3.06 -26.48 -10.26
N LYS A 96 2.38 -27.62 -10.01
CA LYS A 96 2.32 -28.73 -10.97
C LYS A 96 1.44 -28.43 -12.19
N ALA A 97 0.46 -27.55 -12.05
CA ALA A 97 -0.47 -27.15 -13.09
C ALA A 97 -0.42 -25.65 -13.36
N SER A 98 -0.29 -25.25 -14.61
CA SER A 98 -0.22 -23.84 -15.03
C SER A 98 -1.46 -23.01 -14.62
N GLY A 99 -2.64 -23.63 -14.56
CA GLY A 99 -3.87 -22.96 -14.14
C GLY A 99 -3.85 -22.48 -12.69
N SER A 100 -3.18 -23.20 -11.80
CA SER A 100 -3.06 -22.82 -10.39
C SER A 100 -2.25 -21.54 -10.19
N VAL A 101 -1.26 -21.27 -11.04
CA VAL A 101 -0.48 -20.02 -10.99
C VAL A 101 -1.35 -18.81 -11.31
N SER A 102 -2.22 -18.93 -12.32
CA SER A 102 -3.14 -17.84 -12.69
C SER A 102 -4.11 -17.49 -11.54
N VAL A 103 -4.63 -18.52 -10.88
CA VAL A 103 -5.48 -18.32 -9.69
C VAL A 103 -4.70 -17.66 -8.55
N ALA A 104 -3.44 -18.07 -8.34
CA ALA A 104 -2.57 -17.45 -7.35
C ALA A 104 -2.34 -15.96 -7.63
N ILE A 105 -2.09 -15.59 -8.88
CA ILE A 105 -1.92 -14.20 -9.30
C ILE A 105 -3.19 -13.38 -9.03
N LEU A 106 -4.36 -13.91 -9.39
CA LEU A 106 -5.63 -13.24 -9.17
C LEU A 106 -5.92 -13.03 -7.68
N LEU A 107 -5.73 -14.06 -6.84
CA LEU A 107 -5.89 -13.95 -5.40
C LEU A 107 -4.90 -12.96 -4.79
N TRP A 108 -3.64 -13.04 -5.19
CA TRP A 108 -2.63 -12.09 -4.72
C TRP A 108 -2.99 -10.64 -5.08
N ARG A 109 -3.42 -10.38 -6.33
CA ARG A 109 -3.88 -9.05 -6.77
C ARG A 109 -5.14 -8.60 -6.03
N LEU A 110 -6.06 -9.51 -5.76
CA LEU A 110 -7.27 -9.21 -5.00
C LEU A 110 -6.91 -8.63 -3.63
N PHE A 111 -6.01 -9.27 -2.90
CA PHE A 111 -5.64 -8.85 -1.56
C PHE A 111 -4.66 -7.67 -1.53
N THR A 112 -3.73 -7.58 -2.48
CA THR A 112 -2.68 -6.53 -2.44
C THR A 112 -3.05 -5.26 -3.18
N PHE A 113 -3.98 -5.33 -4.14
CA PHE A 113 -4.35 -4.20 -4.99
C PHE A 113 -5.82 -3.80 -4.84
N TYR A 114 -6.75 -4.70 -5.08
CA TYR A 114 -8.17 -4.35 -5.10
C TYR A 114 -8.74 -4.10 -3.70
N LEU A 115 -8.40 -4.92 -2.73
CA LEU A 115 -8.93 -4.78 -1.36
C LEU A 115 -8.53 -3.44 -0.71
N PRO A 116 -7.26 -2.98 -0.76
CA PRO A 116 -6.88 -1.67 -0.26
C PRO A 116 -7.59 -0.50 -0.96
N ILE A 117 -7.84 -0.61 -2.28
CA ILE A 117 -8.59 0.41 -3.03
C ILE A 117 -10.03 0.50 -2.52
N VAL A 118 -10.71 -0.64 -2.39
CA VAL A 118 -12.11 -0.68 -1.90
C VAL A 118 -12.21 -0.10 -0.50
N VAL A 119 -11.30 -0.50 0.40
CA VAL A 119 -11.23 0.03 1.77
C VAL A 119 -10.96 1.52 1.75
N GLY A 120 -9.99 1.99 0.94
CA GLY A 120 -9.66 3.41 0.81
C GLY A 120 -10.82 4.25 0.32
N VAL A 121 -11.55 3.79 -0.70
CA VAL A 121 -12.74 4.48 -1.23
C VAL A 121 -13.86 4.54 -0.19
N TYR A 122 -14.07 3.45 0.56
CA TYR A 122 -15.06 3.43 1.64
C TYR A 122 -14.77 4.49 2.72
N PHE A 123 -13.53 4.53 3.22
CA PHE A 123 -13.11 5.52 4.21
C PHE A 123 -13.14 6.95 3.66
N ALA A 124 -12.70 7.17 2.43
CA ALA A 124 -12.73 8.49 1.80
C ALA A 124 -14.17 9.04 1.72
N ARG A 125 -15.14 8.20 1.34
CA ARG A 125 -16.56 8.59 1.30
C ARG A 125 -17.09 8.92 2.70
N HIS A 126 -16.73 8.10 3.68
CA HIS A 126 -17.21 8.32 5.06
C HIS A 126 -16.65 9.61 5.67
N LEU A 127 -15.37 9.90 5.45
CA LEU A 127 -14.72 11.14 5.90
C LEU A 127 -15.28 12.39 5.18
N SER A 128 -15.59 12.28 3.89
CA SER A 128 -16.18 13.38 3.12
C SER A 128 -17.56 13.76 3.65
N SER A 129 -18.39 12.78 4.00
CA SER A 129 -19.73 13.06 4.55
C SER A 129 -19.68 13.72 5.93
N MET A 130 -18.72 13.35 6.77
CA MET A 130 -18.52 14.00 8.08
C MET A 130 -18.07 15.47 7.94
N LYS A 131 -17.18 15.74 6.97
CA LYS A 131 -16.68 17.09 6.72
C LYS A 131 -17.75 18.02 6.14
N GLU A 132 -18.69 17.47 5.38
CA GLU A 132 -19.81 18.22 4.81
C GLU A 132 -20.85 18.56 5.90
N GLN A 133 -21.10 17.66 6.84
CA GLN A 133 -21.94 17.92 8.01
C GLN A 133 -21.35 19.03 8.91
N SER A 134 -20.07 18.99 9.23
CA SER A 134 -19.41 20.03 10.01
C SER A 134 -19.48 21.41 9.34
N ARG A 135 -19.41 21.43 8.01
CA ARG A 135 -19.48 22.68 7.24
C ARG A 135 -20.89 23.28 7.18
N MET A 136 -21.92 22.44 7.27
CA MET A 136 -23.32 22.91 7.38
C MET A 136 -23.65 23.41 8.78
N GLU A 137 -23.00 22.87 9.81
CA GLU A 137 -23.20 23.24 11.21
C GLU A 137 -22.53 24.57 11.57
N ASP A 138 -21.37 24.89 10.94
CA ASP A 138 -20.65 26.15 11.13
C ASP A 138 -21.29 27.36 10.40
N GLY A 139 -22.33 27.18 9.59
CA GLY A 139 -23.06 28.24 8.88
C GLY A 139 -22.22 29.10 7.94
N PRO A 140 -22.82 29.84 7.00
CA PRO A 140 -22.07 30.77 6.17
C PRO A 140 -21.48 31.90 7.02
N PRO A 141 -20.25 32.39 6.68
CA PRO A 141 -19.64 33.49 7.42
C PRO A 141 -20.62 34.68 7.44
N ARG A 142 -21.04 35.09 8.62
CA ARG A 142 -21.81 36.32 8.81
C ARG A 142 -20.97 37.46 8.22
N ASN A 143 -21.32 37.87 7.01
CA ASN A 143 -20.87 39.16 6.51
C ASN A 143 -21.36 40.22 7.46
N SER A 144 -20.50 40.68 8.34
CA SER A 144 -20.67 41.94 9.08
C SER A 144 -20.49 43.09 8.08
N ALA A 145 -21.55 43.36 7.32
CA ALA A 145 -21.70 44.60 6.61
C ALA A 145 -22.22 45.61 7.65
N GLY A 146 -21.38 46.56 7.98
CA GLY A 146 -21.64 47.72 8.79
C GLY A 146 -20.53 48.72 8.57
#